data_8b05e06eb97c8cfd057428957bb4a9cc
#
_entry.id   8b05e06eb97c8cfd057428957bb4a9cc
#
_cell.length_a   1.000
_cell.length_b   1.000
_cell.length_c   1.000
_cell.angle_alpha   90.00
_cell.angle_beta   90.00
_cell.angle_gamma   90.00
#
_symmetry.space_group_name_H-M   'P 1'
#
loop_
_entity.id
_entity.type
_entity.pdbx_description
1 polymer ?
#
loop_
_entity_poly.entity_id
_entity_poly.type
_entity_poly.pdbx_seq_one_letter_code
_entity_poly.pdbx_strand_id
1 'polypeptide(L)'
;TVYDVTMKSFEGETIRGYWAVPKGKKNYPAVITYMGYGATPWTPDVNTPECAKMAEFIISVRGQALNKEYNKYGDWFTYGMSKKETYYYRGAYMDVIRAIDFVYSREAVDKTKIFAQGGSQGGAFTLVACALDDRIAAGAPHVPFMSDFVDYEKLGKWIGAALRGEAKKQDVELSKILETMSYFDIKNFAGKIKCPIVMGVGLQDIVCPPHTNFSGYNLITSPKEYYIYPKNGHSLPIKEWFKVRENFFDKFL
;
A
#
# COMPACT_ATOMS: atom_id res chain seq x y z
N THR A 1 -11.85 4.00 20.86
CA THR A 1 -12.84 4.77 20.08
C THR A 1 -12.49 4.68 18.61
N VAL A 2 -13.49 4.48 17.73
CA VAL A 2 -13.34 4.54 16.26
C VAL A 2 -14.06 5.77 15.76
N TYR A 3 -13.40 6.50 14.86
CA TYR A 3 -13.94 7.66 14.16
C TYR A 3 -14.03 7.36 12.66
N ASP A 4 -15.14 7.73 12.03
CA ASP A 4 -15.24 7.80 10.57
C ASP A 4 -14.58 9.12 10.13
N VAL A 5 -13.61 9.02 9.24
CA VAL A 5 -12.80 10.14 8.77
C VAL A 5 -13.08 10.39 7.30
N THR A 6 -13.44 11.63 6.97
CA THR A 6 -13.57 12.11 5.59
C THR A 6 -12.65 13.29 5.40
N MET A 7 -11.82 13.27 4.36
CA MET A 7 -10.88 14.36 4.09
C MET A 7 -10.72 14.64 2.60
N LYS A 8 -10.23 15.83 2.29
CA LYS A 8 -9.86 16.20 0.93
C LYS A 8 -8.46 15.77 0.61
N SER A 9 -8.28 15.24 -0.58
CA SER A 9 -7.01 14.84 -1.15
C SER A 9 -6.67 15.62 -2.42
N PHE A 10 -5.62 15.19 -3.11
CA PHE A 10 -5.13 15.78 -4.34
C PHE A 10 -6.24 15.92 -5.39
N GLU A 11 -6.28 17.05 -6.09
CA GLU A 11 -7.32 17.41 -7.10
C GLU A 11 -8.75 17.50 -6.53
N GLY A 12 -8.88 17.78 -5.21
CA GLY A 12 -10.18 17.93 -4.56
C GLY A 12 -10.95 16.64 -4.31
N GLU A 13 -10.35 15.49 -4.58
CA GLU A 13 -10.97 14.18 -4.32
C GLU A 13 -11.31 14.00 -2.84
N THR A 14 -12.38 13.28 -2.58
CA THR A 14 -12.79 12.88 -1.24
C THR A 14 -12.26 11.47 -0.97
N ILE A 15 -11.56 11.31 0.16
CA ILE A 15 -11.12 10.00 0.64
C ILE A 15 -11.56 9.79 2.07
N ARG A 16 -11.84 8.53 2.42
CA ARG A 16 -12.37 8.12 3.71
C ARG A 16 -11.52 7.03 4.35
N GLY A 17 -11.58 6.98 5.66
CA GLY A 17 -10.91 5.96 6.47
C GLY A 17 -11.54 5.84 7.84
N TYR A 18 -11.10 4.84 8.59
CA TYR A 18 -11.43 4.66 10.00
C TYR A 18 -10.22 4.93 10.86
N TRP A 19 -10.39 5.81 11.84
CA TRP A 19 -9.37 6.15 12.82
C TRP A 19 -9.72 5.55 14.18
N ALA A 20 -9.00 4.51 14.58
CA ALA A 20 -9.13 3.87 15.89
C ALA A 20 -8.04 4.37 16.83
N VAL A 21 -8.43 4.78 18.04
CA VAL A 21 -7.49 5.31 19.04
C VAL A 21 -7.52 4.51 20.33
N PRO A 22 -6.36 4.30 20.99
CA PRO A 22 -6.28 3.66 22.30
C PRO A 22 -7.05 4.47 23.34
N LYS A 23 -7.75 3.78 24.23
CA LYS A 23 -8.50 4.46 25.28
C LYS A 23 -7.56 5.04 26.36
N GLY A 24 -7.74 6.33 26.66
CA GLY A 24 -7.06 6.97 27.79
C GLY A 24 -5.55 7.23 27.64
N LYS A 25 -4.97 6.94 26.46
CA LYS A 25 -3.54 7.18 26.18
C LYS A 25 -3.30 8.55 25.53
N LYS A 26 -2.13 9.10 25.79
CA LYS A 26 -1.55 10.25 25.09
C LYS A 26 -0.16 9.85 24.60
N ASN A 27 0.29 10.48 23.52
CA ASN A 27 1.58 10.21 22.89
C ASN A 27 1.74 8.72 22.52
N TYR A 28 0.81 8.19 21.73
CA TYR A 28 0.80 6.81 21.29
C TYR A 28 1.37 6.66 19.86
N PRO A 29 1.99 5.52 19.56
CA PRO A 29 2.36 5.15 18.19
C PRO A 29 1.13 5.05 17.30
N ALA A 30 1.31 5.14 15.98
CA ALA A 30 0.23 4.94 15.04
C ALA A 30 0.66 4.05 13.86
N VAL A 31 -0.27 3.26 13.34
CA VAL A 31 -0.09 2.50 12.10
C VAL A 31 -1.12 2.92 11.06
N ILE A 32 -0.67 3.09 9.82
CA ILE A 32 -1.53 3.32 8.67
C ILE A 32 -1.69 2.01 7.92
N THR A 33 -2.93 1.54 7.82
CA THR A 33 -3.28 0.32 7.10
C THR A 33 -3.89 0.68 5.75
N TYR A 34 -3.14 0.44 4.69
CA TYR A 34 -3.59 0.65 3.31
C TYR A 34 -4.35 -0.57 2.79
N MET A 35 -5.55 -0.35 2.26
CA MET A 35 -6.42 -1.42 1.76
C MET A 35 -5.94 -1.97 0.42
N GLY A 36 -6.20 -3.25 0.20
CA GLY A 36 -5.96 -3.94 -1.08
C GLY A 36 -6.89 -3.47 -2.20
N TYR A 37 -6.60 -3.85 -3.44
CA TYR A 37 -7.41 -3.54 -4.62
C TYR A 37 -8.81 -4.17 -4.50
N GLY A 38 -9.83 -3.35 -4.61
CA GLY A 38 -11.22 -3.82 -4.53
C GLY A 38 -11.62 -4.44 -3.20
N ALA A 39 -10.84 -4.22 -2.13
CA ALA A 39 -11.13 -4.79 -0.81
C ALA A 39 -12.50 -4.35 -0.28
N THR A 40 -13.15 -5.26 0.45
CA THR A 40 -14.32 -4.91 1.25
C THR A 40 -13.89 -4.09 2.46
N PRO A 41 -14.52 -2.94 2.73
CA PRO A 41 -14.19 -2.15 3.92
C PRO A 41 -14.42 -2.93 5.22
N TRP A 42 -13.54 -2.73 6.19
CA TRP A 42 -13.72 -3.24 7.55
C TRP A 42 -13.40 -2.14 8.56
N THR A 43 -14.07 -2.17 9.69
CA THR A 43 -13.77 -1.29 10.82
C THR A 43 -12.68 -1.92 11.69
N PRO A 44 -11.75 -1.14 12.27
CA PRO A 44 -10.78 -1.66 13.24
C PRO A 44 -11.50 -2.27 14.46
N ASP A 45 -11.01 -3.41 14.93
CA ASP A 45 -11.44 -3.95 16.21
C ASP A 45 -10.64 -3.30 17.34
N VAL A 46 -11.29 -2.42 18.11
CA VAL A 46 -10.67 -1.70 19.23
C VAL A 46 -10.37 -2.55 20.46
N ASN A 47 -10.82 -3.80 20.47
CA ASN A 47 -10.59 -4.71 21.58
C ASN A 47 -9.34 -5.58 21.38
N THR A 48 -8.62 -5.40 20.30
CA THR A 48 -7.38 -6.14 20.06
C THR A 48 -6.23 -5.61 20.91
N PRO A 49 -5.26 -6.47 21.28
CA PRO A 49 -4.04 -6.03 21.96
C PRO A 49 -3.27 -4.95 21.19
N GLU A 50 -3.27 -4.99 19.85
CA GLU A 50 -2.62 -4.02 18.97
C GLU A 50 -3.26 -2.64 19.12
N CYS A 51 -4.60 -2.56 19.08
CA CYS A 51 -5.33 -1.30 19.27
C CYS A 51 -5.17 -0.73 20.69
N ALA A 52 -4.80 -1.58 21.67
CA ALA A 52 -4.42 -1.11 22.98
C ALA A 52 -3.03 -0.49 23.04
N LYS A 53 -2.13 -0.85 22.11
CA LYS A 53 -0.75 -0.33 22.04
C LYS A 53 -0.65 0.94 21.19
N MET A 54 -1.27 0.96 20.01
CA MET A 54 -1.14 2.01 19.00
C MET A 54 -2.49 2.38 18.37
N ALA A 55 -2.57 3.57 17.82
CA ALA A 55 -3.70 3.96 16.99
C ALA A 55 -3.59 3.31 15.60
N GLU A 56 -4.73 3.06 14.95
CA GLU A 56 -4.76 2.55 13.59
C GLU A 56 -5.59 3.44 12.67
N PHE A 57 -5.04 3.81 11.53
CA PHE A 57 -5.76 4.48 10.47
C PHE A 57 -5.91 3.56 9.27
N ILE A 58 -7.09 2.96 9.12
CA ILE A 58 -7.43 2.18 7.92
C ILE A 58 -7.95 3.14 6.86
N ILE A 59 -7.29 3.19 5.72
CA ILE A 59 -7.63 4.11 4.64
C ILE A 59 -7.94 3.43 3.33
N SER A 60 -8.95 3.97 2.64
CA SER A 60 -9.30 3.66 1.25
C SER A 60 -8.87 4.80 0.35
N VAL A 61 -8.16 4.50 -0.74
CA VAL A 61 -7.84 5.48 -1.77
C VAL A 61 -9.08 5.85 -2.61
N ARG A 62 -8.98 6.91 -3.38
CA ARG A 62 -10.06 7.44 -4.25
C ARG A 62 -10.82 6.36 -5.02
N GLY A 63 -12.14 6.40 -5.00
CA GLY A 63 -13.02 5.52 -5.76
C GLY A 63 -13.04 4.05 -5.33
N GLN A 64 -12.23 3.61 -4.35
CA GLN A 64 -12.17 2.23 -3.87
C GLN A 64 -12.77 2.08 -2.47
N ALA A 65 -13.20 0.87 -2.15
CA ALA A 65 -13.67 0.46 -0.82
C ALA A 65 -14.67 1.47 -0.21
N LEU A 66 -14.29 2.21 0.84
CA LEU A 66 -15.12 3.24 1.48
C LEU A 66 -15.48 4.41 0.56
N ASN A 67 -14.73 4.59 -0.54
CA ASN A 67 -14.94 5.65 -1.53
C ASN A 67 -15.61 5.15 -2.81
N LYS A 68 -16.19 3.95 -2.81
CA LYS A 68 -16.79 3.34 -4.01
C LYS A 68 -17.92 4.18 -4.60
N GLU A 69 -18.66 4.89 -3.78
CA GLU A 69 -19.73 5.80 -4.21
C GLU A 69 -19.20 7.01 -5.03
N TYR A 70 -17.92 7.36 -4.85
CA TYR A 70 -17.22 8.42 -5.61
C TYR A 70 -16.43 7.87 -6.80
N ASN A 71 -16.61 6.59 -7.15
CA ASN A 71 -15.87 6.00 -8.26
C ASN A 71 -16.34 6.55 -9.62
N LYS A 72 -15.50 7.35 -10.24
CA LYS A 72 -15.67 7.89 -11.61
C LYS A 72 -14.67 7.28 -12.61
N TYR A 73 -13.84 6.33 -12.16
CA TYR A 73 -12.69 5.82 -12.91
C TYR A 73 -13.03 4.56 -13.71
N GLY A 74 -14.13 3.86 -13.38
CA GLY A 74 -14.40 2.55 -13.94
C GLY A 74 -13.38 1.51 -13.46
N ASP A 75 -12.51 1.04 -14.33
CA ASP A 75 -11.39 0.18 -13.98
C ASP A 75 -10.20 1.03 -13.48
N TRP A 76 -9.87 0.90 -12.20
CA TRP A 76 -8.82 1.71 -11.57
C TRP A 76 -7.43 1.41 -12.12
N PHE A 77 -7.15 0.14 -12.53
CA PHE A 77 -5.82 -0.21 -12.98
C PHE A 77 -5.50 0.39 -14.35
N THR A 78 -6.48 0.45 -15.26
CA THR A 78 -6.26 0.93 -16.64
C THR A 78 -6.62 2.40 -16.84
N TYR A 79 -7.32 3.03 -15.89
CA TYR A 79 -7.78 4.42 -16.03
C TYR A 79 -6.62 5.39 -16.23
N GLY A 80 -6.61 6.05 -17.39
CA GLY A 80 -5.60 7.08 -17.72
C GLY A 80 -4.18 6.55 -17.96
N MET A 81 -3.99 5.23 -18.12
CA MET A 81 -2.70 4.56 -18.22
C MET A 81 -1.83 5.01 -19.38
N SER A 82 -2.41 5.64 -20.41
CA SER A 82 -1.63 6.14 -21.57
C SER A 82 -0.74 7.35 -21.25
N LYS A 83 -0.98 8.04 -20.13
CA LYS A 83 -0.21 9.24 -19.74
C LYS A 83 -0.01 9.28 -18.23
N LYS A 84 1.21 9.54 -17.79
CA LYS A 84 1.55 9.61 -16.35
C LYS A 84 0.78 10.70 -15.59
N GLU A 85 0.39 11.77 -16.28
CA GLU A 85 -0.35 12.90 -15.71
C GLU A 85 -1.82 12.54 -15.38
N THR A 86 -2.40 11.59 -16.13
CA THR A 86 -3.80 11.17 -16.01
C THR A 86 -3.99 9.80 -15.38
N TYR A 87 -2.90 9.06 -15.16
CA TYR A 87 -2.97 7.72 -14.62
C TYR A 87 -3.54 7.72 -13.19
N TYR A 88 -4.51 6.87 -12.94
CA TYR A 88 -5.21 6.76 -11.65
C TYR A 88 -4.26 6.69 -10.44
N TYR A 89 -3.17 5.91 -10.54
CA TYR A 89 -2.24 5.74 -9.43
C TYR A 89 -1.44 7.00 -9.09
N ARG A 90 -1.35 8.00 -9.96
CA ARG A 90 -0.81 9.31 -9.58
C ARG A 90 -1.61 9.91 -8.42
N GLY A 91 -2.93 9.90 -8.54
CA GLY A 91 -3.81 10.37 -7.48
C GLY A 91 -3.84 9.44 -6.27
N ALA A 92 -3.87 8.12 -6.48
CA ALA A 92 -3.86 7.14 -5.38
C ALA A 92 -2.59 7.23 -4.53
N TYR A 93 -1.41 7.50 -5.13
CA TYR A 93 -0.17 7.74 -4.37
C TYR A 93 -0.23 9.05 -3.57
N MET A 94 -0.89 10.08 -4.07
CA MET A 94 -1.14 11.29 -3.29
C MET A 94 -2.10 11.04 -2.14
N ASP A 95 -3.07 10.13 -2.28
CA ASP A 95 -3.96 9.72 -1.18
C ASP A 95 -3.19 8.99 -0.08
N VAL A 96 -2.16 8.20 -0.46
CA VAL A 96 -1.23 7.56 0.51
C VAL A 96 -0.53 8.61 1.37
N ILE A 97 0.01 9.66 0.76
CA ILE A 97 0.67 10.77 1.48
C ILE A 97 -0.33 11.56 2.35
N ARG A 98 -1.55 11.80 1.85
CA ARG A 98 -2.61 12.45 2.64
C ARG A 98 -2.99 11.67 3.91
N ALA A 99 -2.92 10.33 3.85
CA ALA A 99 -3.11 9.50 5.04
C ALA A 99 -2.02 9.77 6.11
N ILE A 100 -0.77 9.93 5.66
CA ILE A 100 0.35 10.28 6.55
C ILE A 100 0.13 11.67 7.15
N ASP A 101 -0.26 12.66 6.35
CA ASP A 101 -0.58 14.03 6.82
C ASP A 101 -1.66 14.00 7.90
N PHE A 102 -2.73 13.21 7.70
CA PHE A 102 -3.80 13.07 8.68
C PHE A 102 -3.26 12.54 10.02
N VAL A 103 -2.55 11.41 10.00
CA VAL A 103 -2.01 10.81 11.23
C VAL A 103 -1.00 11.74 11.89
N TYR A 104 -0.11 12.34 11.11
CA TYR A 104 0.90 13.27 11.61
C TYR A 104 0.30 14.53 12.25
N SER A 105 -0.88 14.98 11.80
CA SER A 105 -1.58 16.14 12.39
C SER A 105 -2.25 15.86 13.73
N ARG A 106 -2.38 14.60 14.17
CA ARG A 106 -3.03 14.25 15.43
C ARG A 106 -2.08 14.51 16.60
N GLU A 107 -2.39 15.45 17.49
CA GLU A 107 -1.53 15.88 18.61
C GLU A 107 -1.12 14.72 19.54
N ALA A 108 -2.03 13.78 19.75
CA ALA A 108 -1.80 12.63 20.63
C ALA A 108 -0.95 11.51 20.02
N VAL A 109 -0.51 11.65 18.76
CA VAL A 109 0.36 10.66 18.07
C VAL A 109 1.84 11.00 18.31
N ASP A 110 2.63 9.99 18.68
CA ASP A 110 4.08 10.05 18.66
C ASP A 110 4.58 10.15 17.22
N LYS A 111 5.05 11.33 16.81
CA LYS A 111 5.47 11.63 15.43
C LYS A 111 6.69 10.82 14.98
N THR A 112 7.42 10.22 15.90
CA THR A 112 8.59 9.38 15.61
C THR A 112 8.23 7.91 15.45
N LYS A 113 6.96 7.52 15.69
CA LYS A 113 6.47 6.15 15.70
C LYS A 113 5.21 6.01 14.83
N ILE A 114 5.31 6.43 13.56
CA ILE A 114 4.26 6.23 12.55
C ILE A 114 4.70 5.09 11.63
N PHE A 115 3.91 4.03 11.59
CA PHE A 115 4.17 2.84 10.81
C PHE A 115 3.22 2.72 9.62
N ALA A 116 3.61 1.92 8.61
CA ALA A 116 2.79 1.63 7.45
C ALA A 116 2.68 0.12 7.21
N GLN A 117 1.48 -0.35 6.84
CA GLN A 117 1.25 -1.76 6.54
C GLN A 117 0.16 -1.94 5.48
N GLY A 118 0.17 -3.11 4.82
CA GLY A 118 -0.87 -3.50 3.88
C GLY A 118 -0.48 -4.70 3.03
N GLY A 119 -1.46 -5.28 2.36
CA GLY A 119 -1.25 -6.41 1.46
C GLY A 119 -1.62 -6.07 0.02
N SER A 120 -1.00 -6.73 -0.96
CA SER A 120 -1.30 -6.55 -2.38
C SER A 120 -1.14 -5.08 -2.80
N GLN A 121 -2.16 -4.43 -3.31
CA GLN A 121 -2.15 -2.98 -3.55
C GLN A 121 -1.80 -2.19 -2.27
N GLY A 122 -2.32 -2.60 -1.10
CA GLY A 122 -1.96 -2.00 0.18
C GLY A 122 -0.48 -2.18 0.52
N GLY A 123 0.12 -3.31 0.14
CA GLY A 123 1.55 -3.55 0.24
C GLY A 123 2.38 -2.63 -0.67
N ALA A 124 1.88 -2.37 -1.89
CA ALA A 124 2.44 -1.36 -2.78
C ALA A 124 2.39 0.04 -2.13
N PHE A 125 1.24 0.42 -1.60
CA PHE A 125 1.07 1.72 -0.93
C PHE A 125 1.93 1.85 0.34
N THR A 126 2.16 0.76 1.06
CA THR A 126 3.12 0.72 2.17
C THR A 126 4.53 1.08 1.70
N LEU A 127 5.00 0.47 0.60
CA LEU A 127 6.31 0.77 0.03
C LEU A 127 6.37 2.19 -0.56
N VAL A 128 5.28 2.68 -1.17
CA VAL A 128 5.16 4.08 -1.62
C VAL A 128 5.27 5.05 -0.44
N ALA A 129 4.56 4.80 0.65
CA ALA A 129 4.63 5.60 1.87
C ALA A 129 6.06 5.67 2.40
N CYS A 130 6.72 4.52 2.54
CA CYS A 130 8.10 4.43 3.03
C CYS A 130 9.14 5.07 2.11
N ALA A 131 8.87 5.11 0.79
CA ALA A 131 9.82 5.66 -0.18
C ALA A 131 9.67 7.16 -0.40
N LEU A 132 8.46 7.70 -0.25
CA LEU A 132 8.15 9.08 -0.60
C LEU A 132 7.94 9.99 0.62
N ASP A 133 7.96 9.41 1.84
CA ASP A 133 7.73 10.19 3.07
C ASP A 133 8.59 9.69 4.24
N ASP A 134 9.54 10.52 4.65
CA ASP A 134 10.50 10.21 5.71
C ASP A 134 9.86 10.17 7.13
N ARG A 135 8.56 10.48 7.27
CA ARG A 135 7.81 10.40 8.54
C ARG A 135 7.43 8.97 8.91
N ILE A 136 7.53 8.02 7.97
CA ILE A 136 7.28 6.59 8.25
C ILE A 136 8.50 5.98 8.92
N ALA A 137 8.31 5.49 10.16
CA ALA A 137 9.36 4.90 10.98
C ALA A 137 9.68 3.44 10.65
N ALA A 138 8.71 2.66 10.16
CA ALA A 138 8.89 1.28 9.69
C ALA A 138 7.73 0.85 8.79
N GLY A 139 7.97 -0.11 7.89
CA GLY A 139 6.96 -0.63 6.96
C GLY A 139 6.85 -2.15 6.96
N ALA A 140 5.60 -2.66 6.86
CA ALA A 140 5.31 -4.09 6.82
C ALA A 140 4.37 -4.46 5.63
N PRO A 141 4.87 -4.39 4.38
CA PRO A 141 4.12 -4.85 3.21
C PRO A 141 4.05 -6.38 3.15
N HIS A 142 2.97 -6.93 2.60
CA HIS A 142 2.94 -8.34 2.20
C HIS A 142 2.36 -8.49 0.80
N VAL A 143 2.87 -9.48 0.07
CA VAL A 143 2.55 -9.76 -1.35
C VAL A 143 2.36 -8.49 -2.18
N PRO A 144 3.30 -7.52 -2.13
CA PRO A 144 3.09 -6.20 -2.70
C PRO A 144 2.88 -6.24 -4.22
N PHE A 145 1.93 -5.45 -4.69
CA PHE A 145 1.65 -5.18 -6.09
C PHE A 145 2.53 -4.04 -6.64
N MET A 146 2.40 -3.66 -7.90
CA MET A 146 3.01 -2.47 -8.54
C MET A 146 4.54 -2.49 -8.60
N SER A 147 5.16 -3.64 -8.78
CA SER A 147 6.62 -3.74 -8.92
C SER A 147 7.01 -4.56 -10.14
N ASP A 148 8.02 -4.08 -10.89
CA ASP A 148 8.60 -4.72 -12.07
C ASP A 148 7.61 -5.01 -13.19
N PHE A 149 6.95 -3.98 -13.69
CA PHE A 149 5.93 -4.11 -14.73
C PHE A 149 6.45 -4.75 -16.03
N VAL A 150 7.72 -4.63 -16.34
CA VAL A 150 8.34 -5.25 -17.52
C VAL A 150 8.30 -6.77 -17.44
N ASP A 151 8.65 -7.34 -16.29
CA ASP A 151 8.56 -8.79 -16.08
C ASP A 151 7.15 -9.21 -15.65
N TYR A 152 6.43 -8.35 -14.95
CA TYR A 152 5.04 -8.62 -14.58
C TYR A 152 4.13 -8.75 -15.81
N GLU A 153 4.40 -7.99 -16.87
CA GLU A 153 3.70 -8.13 -18.18
C GLU A 153 3.77 -9.56 -18.72
N LYS A 154 4.92 -10.22 -18.53
CA LYS A 154 5.17 -11.58 -19.00
C LYS A 154 4.64 -12.64 -18.02
N LEU A 155 4.80 -12.41 -16.72
CA LEU A 155 4.51 -13.38 -15.65
C LEU A 155 3.05 -13.31 -15.17
N GLY A 156 2.50 -12.12 -15.07
CA GLY A 156 1.18 -11.85 -14.53
C GLY A 156 0.09 -11.92 -15.59
N LYS A 157 -0.70 -13.01 -15.63
CA LYS A 157 -1.71 -13.23 -16.66
C LYS A 157 -2.67 -12.06 -16.84
N TRP A 158 -3.23 -11.51 -15.75
CA TRP A 158 -4.21 -10.43 -15.84
C TRP A 158 -3.54 -9.07 -16.09
N ILE A 159 -2.36 -8.81 -15.50
CA ILE A 159 -1.60 -7.56 -15.72
C ILE A 159 -1.14 -7.48 -17.17
N GLY A 160 -0.51 -8.52 -17.70
CA GLY A 160 -0.08 -8.55 -19.09
C GLY A 160 -1.24 -8.35 -20.08
N ALA A 161 -2.39 -8.98 -19.80
CA ALA A 161 -3.59 -8.79 -20.60
C ALA A 161 -4.10 -7.35 -20.54
N ALA A 162 -4.11 -6.72 -19.34
CA ALA A 162 -4.56 -5.35 -19.15
C ALA A 162 -3.62 -4.35 -19.87
N LEU A 163 -2.31 -4.50 -19.73
CA LEU A 163 -1.32 -3.64 -20.39
C LEU A 163 -1.41 -3.72 -21.92
N ARG A 164 -1.46 -4.94 -22.47
CA ARG A 164 -1.63 -5.14 -23.93
C ARG A 164 -3.00 -4.67 -24.42
N GLY A 165 -4.05 -4.91 -23.64
CA GLY A 165 -5.40 -4.46 -23.94
C GLY A 165 -5.50 -2.93 -24.02
N GLU A 166 -4.85 -2.22 -23.09
CA GLU A 166 -4.83 -0.77 -23.10
C GLU A 166 -3.97 -0.22 -24.26
N ALA A 167 -2.83 -0.83 -24.55
CA ALA A 167 -2.01 -0.47 -25.72
C ALA A 167 -2.82 -0.56 -27.03
N LYS A 168 -3.53 -1.68 -27.22
CA LYS A 168 -4.42 -1.87 -28.37
C LYS A 168 -5.57 -0.85 -28.41
N LYS A 169 -6.21 -0.58 -27.29
CA LYS A 169 -7.33 0.36 -27.18
C LYS A 169 -6.90 1.80 -27.52
N GLN A 170 -5.68 2.18 -27.14
CA GLN A 170 -5.13 3.51 -27.38
C GLN A 170 -4.38 3.63 -28.73
N ASP A 171 -4.28 2.52 -29.48
CA ASP A 171 -3.52 2.46 -30.74
C ASP A 171 -2.05 2.92 -30.57
N VAL A 172 -1.39 2.40 -29.52
CA VAL A 172 0.01 2.69 -29.20
C VAL A 172 0.81 1.40 -28.97
N GLU A 173 2.13 1.49 -29.11
CA GLU A 173 3.01 0.39 -28.77
C GLU A 173 2.97 0.09 -27.26
N LEU A 174 3.10 -1.19 -26.89
CA LEU A 174 3.15 -1.62 -25.48
C LEU A 174 4.24 -0.88 -24.67
N SER A 175 5.39 -0.58 -25.32
CA SER A 175 6.48 0.18 -24.73
C SER A 175 6.05 1.55 -24.21
N LYS A 176 5.06 2.19 -24.83
CA LYS A 176 4.52 3.48 -24.39
C LYS A 176 3.70 3.35 -23.10
N ILE A 177 2.96 2.28 -22.97
CA ILE A 177 2.25 1.95 -21.72
C ILE A 177 3.27 1.63 -20.61
N LEU A 178 4.28 0.79 -20.90
CA LEU A 178 5.32 0.44 -19.93
C LEU A 178 6.15 1.67 -19.52
N GLU A 179 6.39 2.63 -20.41
CA GLU A 179 7.00 3.92 -20.05
C GLU A 179 6.17 4.65 -18.98
N THR A 180 4.86 4.76 -19.17
CA THR A 180 3.98 5.36 -18.17
C THR A 180 4.04 4.59 -16.85
N MET A 181 3.95 3.26 -16.90
CA MET A 181 3.99 2.40 -15.72
C MET A 181 5.29 2.55 -14.94
N SER A 182 6.41 2.84 -15.60
CA SER A 182 7.71 3.02 -14.95
C SER A 182 7.73 4.14 -13.91
N TYR A 183 6.90 5.16 -14.05
CA TYR A 183 6.75 6.24 -13.07
C TYR A 183 6.06 5.80 -11.78
N PHE A 184 5.34 4.67 -11.83
CA PHE A 184 4.57 4.13 -10.71
C PHE A 184 5.11 2.78 -10.22
N ASP A 185 6.15 2.27 -10.86
CA ASP A 185 6.80 1.04 -10.50
C ASP A 185 7.66 1.22 -9.24
N ILE A 186 7.29 0.47 -8.18
CA ILE A 186 7.99 0.51 -6.88
C ILE A 186 9.48 0.22 -7.04
N LYS A 187 9.85 -0.66 -7.96
CA LYS A 187 11.25 -0.97 -8.26
C LYS A 187 12.08 0.29 -8.52
N ASN A 188 11.50 1.30 -9.18
CA ASN A 188 12.23 2.51 -9.57
C ASN A 188 12.43 3.52 -8.43
N PHE A 189 11.79 3.35 -7.28
CA PHE A 189 11.98 4.22 -6.11
C PHE A 189 12.20 3.48 -4.78
N ALA A 190 12.23 2.16 -4.79
CA ALA A 190 12.50 1.34 -3.60
C ALA A 190 13.85 1.70 -2.92
N GLY A 191 14.85 2.10 -3.69
CA GLY A 191 16.14 2.57 -3.15
C GLY A 191 16.07 3.87 -2.34
N LYS A 192 14.93 4.60 -2.36
CA LYS A 192 14.71 5.79 -1.53
C LYS A 192 14.21 5.45 -0.13
N ILE A 193 13.81 4.21 0.12
CA ILE A 193 13.31 3.76 1.42
C ILE A 193 14.44 3.81 2.45
N LYS A 194 14.25 4.59 3.52
CA LYS A 194 15.21 4.79 4.61
C LYS A 194 14.84 4.03 5.88
N CYS A 195 13.54 3.79 6.08
CA CYS A 195 13.04 3.10 7.27
C CYS A 195 13.18 1.58 7.14
N PRO A 196 13.24 0.85 8.27
CA PRO A 196 13.24 -0.61 8.27
C PRO A 196 11.99 -1.20 7.62
N ILE A 197 12.17 -2.35 6.92
CA ILE A 197 11.08 -3.06 6.23
C ILE A 197 11.05 -4.54 6.64
N VAL A 198 9.85 -5.07 6.90
CA VAL A 198 9.60 -6.53 6.91
C VAL A 198 8.60 -6.88 5.81
N MET A 199 8.91 -7.83 4.94
CA MET A 199 8.04 -8.21 3.81
C MET A 199 7.59 -9.67 3.90
N GLY A 200 6.27 -9.90 3.77
CA GLY A 200 5.69 -11.24 3.65
C GLY A 200 5.51 -11.63 2.18
N VAL A 201 5.94 -12.85 1.79
CA VAL A 201 5.89 -13.34 0.41
C VAL A 201 5.34 -14.75 0.34
N GLY A 202 4.31 -14.97 -0.50
CA GLY A 202 3.79 -16.29 -0.84
C GLY A 202 4.46 -16.81 -2.12
N LEU A 203 5.16 -17.95 -2.07
CA LEU A 203 5.90 -18.45 -3.24
C LEU A 203 5.01 -18.97 -4.37
N GLN A 204 3.75 -19.26 -4.11
CA GLN A 204 2.78 -19.72 -5.12
C GLN A 204 1.83 -18.59 -5.56
N ASP A 205 2.22 -17.33 -5.33
CA ASP A 205 1.41 -16.17 -5.70
C ASP A 205 1.45 -15.96 -7.23
N ILE A 206 0.29 -16.16 -7.87
CA ILE A 206 0.07 -15.91 -9.30
C ILE A 206 -0.55 -14.53 -9.58
N VAL A 207 -0.95 -13.81 -8.55
CA VAL A 207 -1.51 -12.46 -8.63
C VAL A 207 -0.40 -11.43 -8.56
N CYS A 208 0.45 -11.50 -7.53
CA CYS A 208 1.65 -10.70 -7.35
C CYS A 208 2.87 -11.65 -7.27
N PRO A 209 3.40 -12.11 -8.40
CA PRO A 209 4.43 -13.15 -8.42
C PRO A 209 5.63 -12.81 -7.55
N PRO A 210 6.22 -13.78 -6.80
CA PRO A 210 7.35 -13.52 -5.90
C PRO A 210 8.52 -12.81 -6.56
N HIS A 211 8.76 -13.09 -7.84
CA HIS A 211 9.79 -12.42 -8.63
C HIS A 211 9.60 -10.89 -8.58
N THR A 212 8.38 -10.40 -8.81
CA THR A 212 8.09 -8.97 -8.81
C THR A 212 8.21 -8.35 -7.41
N ASN A 213 7.87 -9.10 -6.36
CA ASN A 213 8.04 -8.65 -4.97
C ASN A 213 9.53 -8.46 -4.65
N PHE A 214 10.37 -9.44 -4.99
CA PHE A 214 11.80 -9.38 -4.73
C PHE A 214 12.53 -8.39 -5.61
N SER A 215 12.02 -8.09 -6.81
CA SER A 215 12.60 -7.08 -7.71
C SER A 215 12.68 -5.70 -7.03
N GLY A 216 11.61 -5.22 -6.41
CA GLY A 216 11.62 -3.99 -5.61
C GLY A 216 12.40 -4.17 -4.29
N TYR A 217 12.14 -5.27 -3.55
CA TYR A 217 12.77 -5.52 -2.26
C TYR A 217 14.29 -5.51 -2.32
N ASN A 218 14.91 -6.09 -3.34
CA ASN A 218 16.35 -6.16 -3.49
C ASN A 218 17.02 -4.79 -3.58
N LEU A 219 16.32 -3.78 -4.08
CA LEU A 219 16.81 -2.41 -4.22
C LEU A 219 16.69 -1.57 -2.94
N ILE A 220 15.96 -2.03 -1.93
CA ILE A 220 15.91 -1.36 -0.63
C ILE A 220 17.28 -1.48 0.04
N THR A 221 17.84 -0.36 0.48
CA THR A 221 19.17 -0.31 1.13
C THR A 221 19.10 -0.17 2.66
N SER A 222 17.95 0.21 3.21
CA SER A 222 17.72 0.27 4.64
C SER A 222 17.63 -1.14 5.26
N PRO A 223 17.69 -1.29 6.61
CA PRO A 223 17.49 -2.57 7.26
C PRO A 223 16.21 -3.25 6.78
N LYS A 224 16.34 -4.50 6.33
CA LYS A 224 15.20 -5.22 5.77
C LYS A 224 15.26 -6.71 6.08
N GLU A 225 14.09 -7.30 6.28
CA GLU A 225 13.90 -8.73 6.45
C GLU A 225 12.68 -9.20 5.64
N TYR A 226 12.63 -10.49 5.32
CA TYR A 226 11.47 -11.07 4.65
C TYR A 226 11.10 -12.42 5.26
N TYR A 227 9.83 -12.77 5.10
CA TYR A 227 9.29 -14.06 5.51
C TYR A 227 8.62 -14.75 4.32
N ILE A 228 9.05 -15.96 4.03
CA ILE A 228 8.57 -16.77 2.91
C ILE A 228 7.54 -17.78 3.40
N TYR A 229 6.44 -17.87 2.67
CA TYR A 229 5.38 -18.87 2.87
C TYR A 229 5.30 -19.78 1.64
N PRO A 230 6.08 -20.89 1.62
CA PRO A 230 6.31 -21.67 0.41
C PRO A 230 5.05 -22.33 -0.18
N LYS A 231 4.07 -22.61 0.67
CA LYS A 231 2.80 -23.29 0.29
C LYS A 231 1.65 -22.32 0.04
N ASN A 232 1.88 -21.02 0.17
CA ASN A 232 0.86 -20.00 0.06
C ASN A 232 1.02 -19.20 -1.24
N GLY A 233 -0.13 -18.82 -1.80
CA GLY A 233 -0.23 -17.87 -2.90
C GLY A 233 -0.44 -16.44 -2.41
N HIS A 234 -1.39 -15.74 -3.05
CA HIS A 234 -1.73 -14.35 -2.72
C HIS A 234 -2.31 -14.15 -1.29
N SER A 235 -2.86 -15.21 -0.72
CA SER A 235 -3.34 -15.20 0.67
C SER A 235 -2.32 -15.87 1.57
N LEU A 236 -1.65 -15.08 2.40
CA LEU A 236 -0.73 -15.57 3.42
C LEU A 236 -1.49 -16.21 4.59
N PRO A 237 -0.84 -17.05 5.43
CA PRO A 237 -1.40 -17.51 6.69
C PRO A 237 -1.49 -16.31 7.66
N ILE A 238 -2.62 -15.63 7.65
CA ILE A 238 -2.78 -14.26 8.15
C ILE A 238 -2.40 -14.13 9.64
N LYS A 239 -2.70 -15.13 10.47
CA LYS A 239 -2.35 -15.11 11.90
C LYS A 239 -0.82 -15.16 12.11
N GLU A 240 -0.13 -15.97 11.32
CA GLU A 240 1.34 -16.08 11.40
C GLU A 240 2.00 -14.79 10.89
N TRP A 241 1.52 -14.26 9.77
CA TRP A 241 2.01 -13.00 9.22
C TRP A 241 1.78 -11.84 10.19
N PHE A 242 0.61 -11.73 10.82
CA PHE A 242 0.32 -10.69 11.80
C PHE A 242 1.27 -10.74 12.99
N LYS A 243 1.56 -11.95 13.50
CA LYS A 243 2.54 -12.11 14.58
C LYS A 243 3.94 -11.66 14.19
N VAL A 244 4.38 -11.97 12.95
CA VAL A 244 5.67 -11.48 12.42
C VAL A 244 5.69 -9.96 12.39
N ARG A 245 4.66 -9.35 11.83
CA ARG A 245 4.50 -7.90 11.70
C ARG A 245 4.47 -7.21 13.06
N GLU A 246 3.70 -7.71 14.02
CA GLU A 246 3.61 -7.17 15.37
C GLU A 246 4.96 -7.23 16.08
N ASN A 247 5.63 -8.37 16.07
CA ASN A 247 6.98 -8.52 16.62
C ASN A 247 7.99 -7.58 15.96
N PHE A 248 7.79 -7.28 14.67
CA PHE A 248 8.63 -6.32 13.96
C PHE A 248 8.38 -4.90 14.45
N PHE A 249 7.14 -4.44 14.54
CA PHE A 249 6.83 -3.10 15.01
C PHE A 249 7.16 -2.91 16.51
N ASP A 250 7.01 -3.94 17.33
CA ASP A 250 7.37 -3.90 18.76
C ASP A 250 8.87 -3.55 18.99
N LYS A 251 9.75 -3.77 18.00
CA LYS A 251 11.16 -3.36 18.06
C LYS A 251 11.33 -1.83 18.06
N PHE A 252 10.32 -1.06 17.66
CA PHE A 252 10.34 0.38 17.50
C PHE A 252 9.40 1.13 18.47
N LEU A 253 8.69 0.41 19.35
CA LEU A 253 7.79 0.97 20.37
C LEU A 253 8.55 1.39 21.68
#